data_55d3ebe8aec36dc9d75ab96a9d9e8904
#
_entry.id   55d3ebe8aec36dc9d75ab96a9d9e8904
#
_cell.length_a   1.000
_cell.length_b   1.000
_cell.length_c   1.000
_cell.angle_alpha   90.00
_cell.angle_beta   90.00
_cell.angle_gamma   90.00
#
_symmetry.space_group_name_H-M   'P 1'
#
loop_
_entity.id
_entity.type
_entity.pdbx_description
1 polymer ?
#
loop_
_entity_poly.entity_id
_entity_poly.type
_entity_poly.pdbx_seq_one_letter_code
_entity_poly.pdbx_strand_id
1 'polypeptide(L)'
;MKVNFKRGTIGTVDLLHLLVDNQILALVTIMAIGLVIGRIKIGNFRLGVAAVLFVGLAFATVEPQITLPPLLYILGLSLFVYTIGLEAAPGFFQSIKTTGLRLNVFALIMILVITFVSFGLIKLWGIAQPQGVGLFTGAMTNTPAMAAVVDALPSFLPDADKATLEMPVVAYSLTYPIGVLGVILSVAILSKIFKIDHDKEAEDAGVALQKLETHRIKVTKENLPSVTSMPFRFNLEIIVSRIEHNGKLFLPEPHDTVEPGDIISVVGTAEEVDKAAELIGEPLPGDHPVHDENLDFRRIFVSSSSIAGKSIRQLQPRLQGVLITRVRRGDMDFVARPDTVLQLGDRVRVVADHEHIDIATKLFGDSYKGISDFNLLPLLIGMTLGLLVGLIEIPLPGGASLKLGSAGGPLLAALILGAVGRTGPFVWQVPFGANLALRQLGITIFLAGIGTTAGAGFAKALQDPTSLTVIGIGAIVTVLFSLMTLIIGYKILKIPFGQVSGMIAGMQTHPAVLTYVSDHTKNELPANGYTTVYPMSMVAKILCAQLLLFLLFL
;
A
#
# COMPACT_ATOMS: atom_id res chain seq x y z
N MET A 1 45.50 -11.44 -12.28
CA MET A 1 45.40 -11.94 -10.90
C MET A 1 44.98 -13.40 -10.97
N LYS A 2 45.94 -14.34 -10.84
CA LYS A 2 45.66 -15.80 -10.92
C LYS A 2 45.17 -16.24 -9.55
N VAL A 3 43.90 -16.58 -9.45
CA VAL A 3 43.34 -17.25 -8.26
C VAL A 3 43.72 -18.73 -8.32
N ASN A 4 44.67 -19.13 -7.49
CA ASN A 4 45.05 -20.54 -7.30
C ASN A 4 43.98 -21.23 -6.41
N PHE A 5 43.05 -21.94 -7.01
CA PHE A 5 42.20 -22.87 -6.29
C PHE A 5 43.02 -24.10 -5.82
N LYS A 6 43.53 -24.09 -4.58
CA LYS A 6 43.92 -25.30 -3.92
C LYS A 6 42.66 -26.08 -3.55
N ARG A 7 42.53 -27.30 -4.11
CA ARG A 7 41.54 -28.30 -3.68
C ARG A 7 41.83 -28.69 -2.22
N GLY A 8 41.10 -28.09 -1.29
CA GLY A 8 41.07 -28.50 0.11
C GLY A 8 39.85 -27.79 0.74
N THR A 9 38.92 -28.57 1.26
CA THR A 9 37.75 -28.22 2.09
C THR A 9 37.52 -26.70 2.24
N ILE A 10 36.62 -26.16 1.42
CA ILE A 10 36.10 -24.78 1.62
C ILE A 10 35.32 -24.87 2.94
N GLY A 11 35.97 -24.56 4.03
CA GLY A 11 35.35 -24.50 5.35
C GLY A 11 34.43 -23.24 5.41
N THR A 12 33.40 -23.29 6.23
CA THR A 12 32.48 -22.18 6.53
C THR A 12 33.22 -20.89 6.90
N VAL A 13 34.43 -20.98 7.43
CA VAL A 13 35.30 -19.85 7.79
C VAL A 13 35.79 -19.09 6.55
N ASP A 14 36.13 -19.77 5.46
CA ASP A 14 36.60 -19.11 4.22
C ASP A 14 35.47 -18.31 3.53
N LEU A 15 34.23 -18.79 3.59
CA LEU A 15 33.08 -18.10 3.01
C LEU A 15 32.72 -16.81 3.79
N LEU A 16 32.75 -16.86 5.11
CA LEU A 16 32.47 -15.68 5.96
C LEU A 16 33.53 -14.58 5.76
N HIS A 17 34.81 -14.94 5.66
CA HIS A 17 35.88 -13.97 5.35
C HIS A 17 35.68 -13.31 3.98
N LEU A 18 35.25 -14.05 2.96
CA LEU A 18 34.91 -13.46 1.66
C LEU A 18 33.78 -12.42 1.75
N LEU A 19 32.81 -12.62 2.65
CA LEU A 19 31.73 -11.66 2.87
C LEU A 19 32.19 -10.42 3.65
N VAL A 20 33.15 -10.58 4.57
CA VAL A 20 33.78 -9.46 5.28
C VAL A 20 34.56 -8.57 4.30
N ASP A 21 35.36 -9.18 3.42
CA ASP A 21 36.19 -8.47 2.46
C ASP A 21 35.39 -7.82 1.33
N ASN A 22 34.19 -8.33 1.03
CA ASN A 22 33.37 -7.85 -0.08
C ASN A 22 31.94 -7.49 0.38
N GLN A 23 31.75 -6.25 0.74
CA GLN A 23 30.47 -5.71 1.24
C GLN A 23 29.32 -5.86 0.22
N ILE A 24 29.59 -5.77 -1.10
CA ILE A 24 28.56 -5.96 -2.14
C ILE A 24 28.13 -7.43 -2.17
N LEU A 25 29.09 -8.36 -2.09
CA LEU A 25 28.80 -9.79 -2.03
C LEU A 25 27.97 -10.10 -0.77
N ALA A 26 28.34 -9.54 0.38
CA ALA A 26 27.59 -9.68 1.62
C ALA A 26 26.14 -9.17 1.46
N LEU A 27 25.96 -7.97 0.92
CA LEU A 27 24.64 -7.36 0.68
C LEU A 27 23.77 -8.30 -0.17
N VAL A 28 24.26 -8.69 -1.35
CA VAL A 28 23.46 -9.51 -2.29
C VAL A 28 23.17 -10.89 -1.71
N THR A 29 24.12 -11.50 -0.99
CA THR A 29 23.94 -12.79 -0.33
C THR A 29 22.87 -12.74 0.76
N ILE A 30 22.93 -11.74 1.64
CA ILE A 30 21.94 -11.52 2.70
C ILE A 30 20.53 -11.28 2.10
N MET A 31 20.45 -10.45 1.05
CA MET A 31 19.18 -10.19 0.36
C MET A 31 18.63 -11.49 -0.27
N ALA A 32 19.46 -12.24 -0.99
CA ALA A 32 19.04 -13.46 -1.67
C ALA A 32 18.54 -14.53 -0.68
N ILE A 33 19.32 -14.84 0.35
CA ILE A 33 18.94 -15.80 1.40
C ILE A 33 17.70 -15.32 2.13
N GLY A 34 17.63 -14.05 2.50
CA GLY A 34 16.47 -13.47 3.18
C GLY A 34 15.19 -13.56 2.36
N LEU A 35 15.26 -13.28 1.05
CA LEU A 35 14.10 -13.43 0.17
C LEU A 35 13.67 -14.89 -0.03
N VAL A 36 14.60 -15.84 -0.05
CA VAL A 36 14.29 -17.29 -0.09
C VAL A 36 13.58 -17.71 1.19
N ILE A 37 14.16 -17.39 2.35
CA ILE A 37 13.56 -17.70 3.66
C ILE A 37 12.20 -17.02 3.82
N GLY A 38 12.07 -15.78 3.37
CA GLY A 38 10.81 -15.02 3.41
C GLY A 38 9.67 -15.66 2.61
N ARG A 39 9.96 -16.51 1.61
CA ARG A 39 8.96 -17.26 0.83
C ARG A 39 8.48 -18.52 1.53
N ILE A 40 9.21 -19.01 2.54
CA ILE A 40 8.83 -20.22 3.28
C ILE A 40 7.53 -19.95 4.02
N LYS A 41 6.54 -20.81 3.77
CA LYS A 41 5.24 -20.77 4.44
C LYS A 41 5.25 -21.75 5.62
N ILE A 42 5.07 -21.22 6.83
CA ILE A 42 4.93 -22.02 8.06
C ILE A 42 3.47 -21.87 8.51
N GLY A 43 2.65 -22.88 8.23
CA GLY A 43 1.20 -22.75 8.37
C GLY A 43 0.65 -21.66 7.44
N ASN A 44 -0.03 -20.65 7.99
CA ASN A 44 -0.55 -19.50 7.26
C ASN A 44 0.37 -18.26 7.35
N PHE A 45 1.56 -18.41 7.92
CA PHE A 45 2.50 -17.31 8.15
C PHE A 45 3.67 -17.34 7.16
N ARG A 46 4.09 -16.15 6.69
CA ARG A 46 5.33 -15.90 5.93
C ARG A 46 6.00 -14.66 6.48
N LEU A 47 7.31 -14.72 6.70
CA LEU A 47 8.09 -13.53 7.09
C LEU A 47 8.16 -12.48 5.96
N GLY A 48 8.00 -12.91 4.72
CA GLY A 48 8.12 -12.02 3.56
C GLY A 48 9.50 -11.36 3.51
N VAL A 49 9.53 -10.11 3.08
CA VAL A 49 10.78 -9.33 2.95
C VAL A 49 11.45 -9.07 4.30
N ALA A 50 10.72 -9.11 5.42
CA ALA A 50 11.29 -8.93 6.76
C ALA A 50 12.34 -10.01 7.12
N ALA A 51 12.29 -11.18 6.48
CA ALA A 51 13.31 -12.23 6.66
C ALA A 51 14.73 -11.72 6.33
N VAL A 52 14.88 -10.75 5.44
CA VAL A 52 16.18 -10.14 5.09
C VAL A 52 16.83 -9.49 6.32
N LEU A 53 16.05 -8.82 7.18
CA LEU A 53 16.53 -8.28 8.45
C LEU A 53 17.12 -9.39 9.35
N PHE A 54 16.37 -10.47 9.53
CA PHE A 54 16.79 -11.57 10.40
C PHE A 54 18.02 -12.30 9.86
N VAL A 55 18.14 -12.42 8.54
CA VAL A 55 19.35 -12.97 7.90
C VAL A 55 20.54 -12.04 8.14
N GLY A 56 20.36 -10.72 7.96
CA GLY A 56 21.40 -9.73 8.28
C GLY A 56 21.86 -9.79 9.74
N LEU A 57 20.90 -9.86 10.68
CA LEU A 57 21.16 -10.06 12.10
C LEU A 57 21.95 -11.35 12.36
N ALA A 58 21.56 -12.47 11.74
CA ALA A 58 22.22 -13.77 11.94
C ALA A 58 23.66 -13.73 11.43
N PHE A 59 23.91 -13.18 10.24
CA PHE A 59 25.27 -13.06 9.70
C PHE A 59 26.16 -12.20 10.60
N ALA A 60 25.69 -11.04 11.03
CA ALA A 60 26.46 -10.15 11.90
C ALA A 60 26.54 -10.64 13.36
N THR A 61 25.68 -11.56 13.78
CA THR A 61 25.81 -12.28 15.06
C THR A 61 26.95 -13.29 15.02
N VAL A 62 27.08 -14.01 13.90
CA VAL A 62 28.13 -15.03 13.71
C VAL A 62 29.48 -14.39 13.41
N GLU A 63 29.51 -13.37 12.57
CA GLU A 63 30.71 -12.64 12.19
C GLU A 63 30.46 -11.12 12.29
N PRO A 64 30.80 -10.49 13.44
CA PRO A 64 30.52 -9.07 13.68
C PRO A 64 31.21 -8.08 12.73
N GLN A 65 32.20 -8.55 11.95
CA GLN A 65 32.86 -7.71 10.95
C GLN A 65 32.02 -7.57 9.66
N ILE A 66 30.98 -8.39 9.46
CA ILE A 66 30.04 -8.23 8.35
C ILE A 66 29.13 -7.03 8.65
N THR A 67 29.55 -5.86 8.21
CA THR A 67 28.79 -4.61 8.34
C THR A 67 28.64 -3.95 6.98
N LEU A 68 27.44 -3.39 6.70
CA LEU A 68 27.16 -2.67 5.46
C LEU A 68 27.23 -1.14 5.71
N PRO A 69 27.74 -0.37 4.72
CA PRO A 69 27.85 1.07 4.86
C PRO A 69 26.49 1.75 5.08
N PRO A 70 26.39 2.75 5.97
CA PRO A 70 25.16 3.49 6.23
C PRO A 70 24.51 4.06 4.97
N LEU A 71 25.31 4.54 4.02
CA LEU A 71 24.82 5.07 2.75
C LEU A 71 23.87 4.11 2.02
N LEU A 72 24.17 2.80 2.03
CA LEU A 72 23.36 1.80 1.32
C LEU A 72 21.98 1.67 1.95
N TYR A 73 21.89 1.51 3.27
CA TYR A 73 20.58 1.33 3.89
C TYR A 73 19.79 2.64 3.98
N ILE A 74 20.42 3.81 4.05
CA ILE A 74 19.75 5.11 3.98
C ILE A 74 19.17 5.32 2.56
N LEU A 75 19.93 5.02 1.51
CA LEU A 75 19.43 5.06 0.13
C LEU A 75 18.25 4.10 -0.07
N GLY A 76 18.41 2.86 0.42
CA GLY A 76 17.35 1.85 0.36
C GLY A 76 16.07 2.31 1.07
N LEU A 77 16.21 2.90 2.25
CA LEU A 77 15.12 3.47 3.02
C LEU A 77 14.41 4.60 2.28
N SER A 78 15.18 5.59 1.81
CA SER A 78 14.61 6.77 1.13
C SER A 78 13.85 6.35 -0.14
N LEU A 79 14.40 5.42 -0.93
CA LEU A 79 13.75 4.87 -2.11
C LEU A 79 12.48 4.11 -1.75
N PHE A 80 12.53 3.27 -0.72
CA PHE A 80 11.40 2.48 -0.22
C PHE A 80 10.24 3.37 0.22
N VAL A 81 10.54 4.37 1.05
CA VAL A 81 9.52 5.25 1.62
C VAL A 81 8.94 6.19 0.57
N TYR A 82 9.77 6.69 -0.34
CA TYR A 82 9.33 7.54 -1.45
C TYR A 82 8.35 6.79 -2.38
N THR A 83 8.69 5.56 -2.75
CA THR A 83 7.82 4.73 -3.62
C THR A 83 6.50 4.37 -2.95
N ILE A 84 6.49 4.12 -1.64
CA ILE A 84 5.26 3.94 -0.85
C ILE A 84 4.41 5.23 -0.87
N GLY A 85 5.04 6.37 -0.66
CA GLY A 85 4.35 7.66 -0.65
C GLY A 85 3.65 7.95 -1.99
N LEU A 86 4.33 7.70 -3.11
CA LEU A 86 3.74 7.86 -4.46
C LEU A 86 2.53 6.95 -4.69
N GLU A 87 2.61 5.69 -4.25
CA GLU A 87 1.51 4.73 -4.38
C GLU A 87 0.32 5.10 -3.49
N ALA A 88 0.59 5.53 -2.27
CA ALA A 88 -0.42 5.89 -1.29
C ALA A 88 -1.13 7.22 -1.59
N ALA A 89 -0.48 8.15 -2.30
CA ALA A 89 -0.93 9.53 -2.47
C ALA A 89 -2.37 9.66 -3.03
N PRO A 90 -2.78 8.97 -4.12
CA PRO A 90 -4.13 9.11 -4.65
C PRO A 90 -5.21 8.68 -3.65
N GLY A 91 -5.00 7.54 -2.98
CA GLY A 91 -5.93 7.01 -1.98
C GLY A 91 -5.96 7.85 -0.70
N PHE A 92 -4.82 8.39 -0.28
CA PHE A 92 -4.71 9.22 0.93
C PHE A 92 -5.61 10.46 0.85
N PHE A 93 -5.49 11.27 -0.21
CA PHE A 93 -6.29 12.50 -0.35
C PHE A 93 -7.74 12.22 -0.71
N GLN A 94 -8.03 11.14 -1.43
CA GLN A 94 -9.40 10.75 -1.75
C GLN A 94 -10.14 10.26 -0.51
N SER A 95 -9.52 9.45 0.34
CA SER A 95 -10.13 8.93 1.56
C SER A 95 -10.47 10.03 2.59
N ILE A 96 -9.72 11.13 2.60
CA ILE A 96 -10.03 12.30 3.45
C ILE A 96 -11.31 13.04 2.97
N LYS A 97 -11.64 12.98 1.67
CA LYS A 97 -12.77 13.71 1.07
C LYS A 97 -14.08 12.92 1.04
N THR A 98 -14.05 11.62 1.35
CA THR A 98 -15.20 10.71 1.19
C THR A 98 -15.60 10.04 2.52
N THR A 99 -16.44 9.01 2.46
CA THR A 99 -16.82 8.13 3.58
C THR A 99 -15.64 7.52 4.33
N GLY A 100 -14.46 7.48 3.72
CA GLY A 100 -13.21 7.03 4.35
C GLY A 100 -12.74 7.90 5.53
N LEU A 101 -13.21 9.16 5.66
CA LEU A 101 -12.80 10.04 6.76
C LEU A 101 -13.09 9.43 8.13
N ARG A 102 -14.30 8.86 8.33
CA ARG A 102 -14.69 8.22 9.60
C ARG A 102 -13.75 7.07 9.97
N LEU A 103 -13.38 6.24 8.99
CA LEU A 103 -12.49 5.10 9.20
C LEU A 103 -11.06 5.55 9.49
N ASN A 104 -10.58 6.58 8.78
CA ASN A 104 -9.25 7.15 9.00
C ASN A 104 -9.13 7.86 10.36
N VAL A 105 -10.16 8.60 10.78
CA VAL A 105 -10.19 9.22 12.12
C VAL A 105 -10.17 8.15 13.21
N PHE A 106 -10.96 7.08 13.05
CA PHE A 106 -10.92 5.95 13.96
C PHE A 106 -9.53 5.30 14.01
N ALA A 107 -8.92 5.03 12.86
CA ALA A 107 -7.57 4.47 12.80
C ALA A 107 -6.54 5.37 13.49
N LEU A 108 -6.59 6.70 13.24
CA LEU A 108 -5.70 7.67 13.87
C LEU A 108 -5.86 7.68 15.40
N ILE A 109 -7.09 7.70 15.90
CA ILE A 109 -7.37 7.66 17.35
C ILE A 109 -6.78 6.37 17.96
N MET A 110 -6.99 5.22 17.33
CA MET A 110 -6.46 3.95 17.84
C MET A 110 -4.92 3.93 17.86
N ILE A 111 -4.26 4.47 16.83
CA ILE A 111 -2.80 4.60 16.79
C ILE A 111 -2.29 5.54 17.89
N LEU A 112 -2.96 6.68 18.10
CA LEU A 112 -2.59 7.60 19.18
C LEU A 112 -2.79 6.96 20.57
N VAL A 113 -3.92 6.32 20.80
CA VAL A 113 -4.20 5.63 22.07
C VAL A 113 -3.13 4.59 22.38
N ILE A 114 -2.78 3.73 21.41
CA ILE A 114 -1.76 2.71 21.65
C ILE A 114 -0.36 3.32 21.84
N THR A 115 -0.08 4.46 21.24
CA THR A 115 1.18 5.20 21.45
C THR A 115 1.29 5.66 22.91
N PHE A 116 0.23 6.27 23.47
CA PHE A 116 0.24 6.70 24.87
C PHE A 116 0.20 5.51 25.85
N VAL A 117 -0.50 4.45 25.52
CA VAL A 117 -0.47 3.20 26.30
C VAL A 117 0.94 2.62 26.31
N SER A 118 1.61 2.58 25.14
CA SER A 118 3.00 2.11 25.06
C SER A 118 3.95 2.97 25.87
N PHE A 119 3.79 4.31 25.83
CA PHE A 119 4.54 5.23 26.68
C PHE A 119 4.38 4.87 28.16
N GLY A 120 3.13 4.67 28.63
CA GLY A 120 2.85 4.28 30.01
C GLY A 120 3.48 2.93 30.39
N LEU A 121 3.37 1.93 29.49
CA LEU A 121 3.96 0.61 29.73
C LEU A 121 5.50 0.67 29.78
N ILE A 122 6.14 1.40 28.89
CA ILE A 122 7.60 1.58 28.85
C ILE A 122 8.09 2.23 30.16
N LYS A 123 7.44 3.31 30.60
CA LYS A 123 7.79 3.99 31.88
C LYS A 123 7.52 3.08 33.10
N LEU A 124 6.41 2.36 33.12
CA LEU A 124 6.01 1.50 34.25
C LEU A 124 6.97 0.33 34.45
N TRP A 125 7.45 -0.28 33.38
CA TRP A 125 8.39 -1.40 33.44
C TRP A 125 9.86 -0.99 33.41
N GLY A 126 10.16 0.32 33.36
CA GLY A 126 11.52 0.83 33.37
C GLY A 126 12.35 0.43 32.13
N ILE A 127 11.70 0.25 30.97
CA ILE A 127 12.39 -0.09 29.73
C ILE A 127 13.23 1.12 29.30
N ALA A 128 14.48 0.87 28.87
CA ALA A 128 15.35 1.92 28.34
C ALA A 128 14.68 2.67 27.18
N GLN A 129 14.79 3.98 27.16
CA GLN A 129 14.07 4.85 26.22
C GLN A 129 14.27 4.45 24.75
N PRO A 130 15.51 4.25 24.23
CA PRO A 130 15.73 3.81 22.86
C PRO A 130 15.12 2.44 22.57
N GLN A 131 15.22 1.51 23.53
CA GLN A 131 14.66 0.17 23.44
C GLN A 131 13.13 0.21 23.41
N GLY A 132 12.49 1.09 24.22
CA GLY A 132 11.03 1.26 24.26
C GLY A 132 10.44 1.71 22.94
N VAL A 133 11.09 2.65 22.24
CA VAL A 133 10.62 3.08 20.91
C VAL A 133 10.78 1.98 19.87
N GLY A 134 11.87 1.22 19.93
CA GLY A 134 12.08 0.04 19.09
C GLY A 134 11.01 -1.04 19.33
N LEU A 135 10.67 -1.31 20.59
CA LEU A 135 9.57 -2.19 20.99
C LEU A 135 8.24 -1.75 20.37
N PHE A 136 7.88 -0.48 20.45
CA PHE A 136 6.66 0.07 19.85
C PHE A 136 6.62 -0.14 18.35
N THR A 137 7.69 0.25 17.65
CA THR A 137 7.74 0.13 16.18
C THR A 137 7.72 -1.32 15.71
N GLY A 138 8.28 -2.25 16.47
CA GLY A 138 8.23 -3.69 16.21
C GLY A 138 6.84 -4.28 16.48
N ALA A 139 6.22 -3.96 17.63
CA ALA A 139 4.86 -4.38 17.98
C ALA A 139 3.83 -3.86 16.96
N MET A 140 4.06 -2.65 16.41
CA MET A 140 3.24 -2.04 15.35
C MET A 140 3.67 -2.45 13.93
N THR A 141 4.65 -3.34 13.80
CA THR A 141 5.17 -3.86 12.52
C THR A 141 5.52 -2.78 11.49
N ASN A 142 6.08 -1.65 11.93
CA ASN A 142 6.33 -0.50 11.07
C ASN A 142 7.83 -0.23 10.88
N THR A 143 8.39 -0.79 9.81
CA THR A 143 9.79 -0.59 9.44
C THR A 143 10.14 0.88 9.13
N PRO A 144 9.32 1.66 8.40
CA PRO A 144 9.59 3.09 8.20
C PRO A 144 9.63 3.90 9.50
N ALA A 145 8.76 3.58 10.46
CA ALA A 145 8.77 4.23 11.77
C ALA A 145 10.03 3.89 12.57
N MET A 146 10.46 2.63 12.57
CA MET A 146 11.73 2.21 13.16
C MET A 146 12.91 2.97 12.54
N ALA A 147 12.93 3.06 11.22
CA ALA A 147 13.98 3.79 10.52
C ALA A 147 14.00 5.29 10.85
N ALA A 148 12.83 5.92 10.96
CA ALA A 148 12.74 7.32 11.38
C ALA A 148 13.24 7.53 12.83
N VAL A 149 13.01 6.55 13.70
CA VAL A 149 13.55 6.56 15.08
C VAL A 149 15.08 6.45 15.08
N VAL A 150 15.63 5.51 14.31
CA VAL A 150 17.10 5.32 14.20
C VAL A 150 17.78 6.57 13.66
N ASP A 151 17.16 7.23 12.67
CA ASP A 151 17.67 8.46 12.06
C ASP A 151 17.60 9.66 13.05
N ALA A 152 16.54 9.74 13.87
CA ALA A 152 16.34 10.84 14.81
C ALA A 152 17.11 10.67 16.13
N LEU A 153 17.34 9.44 16.59
CA LEU A 153 17.90 9.13 17.91
C LEU A 153 19.23 9.84 18.23
N PRO A 154 20.21 9.95 17.30
CA PRO A 154 21.44 10.67 17.56
C PRO A 154 21.26 12.16 17.92
N SER A 155 20.14 12.77 17.49
CA SER A 155 19.81 14.17 17.86
C SER A 155 19.36 14.30 19.31
N PHE A 156 18.82 13.23 19.91
CA PHE A 156 18.43 13.18 21.33
C PHE A 156 19.55 12.70 22.23
N LEU A 157 20.49 11.92 21.69
CA LEU A 157 21.61 11.31 22.40
C LEU A 157 22.93 11.51 21.62
N PRO A 158 23.46 12.72 21.54
CA PRO A 158 24.66 13.01 20.73
C PRO A 158 25.92 12.23 21.16
N ASP A 159 26.04 11.94 22.45
CA ASP A 159 27.19 11.25 23.03
C ASP A 159 26.95 9.75 23.26
N ALA A 160 25.87 9.20 22.73
CA ALA A 160 25.55 7.79 22.91
C ALA A 160 26.56 6.88 22.19
N ASP A 161 26.90 5.79 22.84
CA ASP A 161 27.68 4.74 22.21
C ASP A 161 26.88 3.98 21.13
N LYS A 162 27.60 3.26 20.29
CA LYS A 162 27.00 2.48 19.21
C LYS A 162 25.95 1.48 19.71
N ALA A 163 26.18 0.85 20.86
CA ALA A 163 25.28 -0.13 21.43
C ALA A 163 23.92 0.49 21.80
N THR A 164 23.92 1.69 22.37
CA THR A 164 22.70 2.46 22.68
C THR A 164 21.92 2.86 21.42
N LEU A 165 22.63 3.29 20.37
CA LEU A 165 22.00 3.68 19.10
C LEU A 165 21.40 2.46 18.36
N GLU A 166 21.87 1.25 18.60
CA GLU A 166 21.37 0.01 18.02
C GLU A 166 20.15 -0.57 18.78
N MET A 167 19.91 -0.15 20.04
CA MET A 167 18.81 -0.68 20.87
C MET A 167 17.44 -0.66 20.20
N PRO A 168 17.03 0.37 19.45
CA PRO A 168 15.72 0.36 18.78
C PRO A 168 15.59 -0.79 17.76
N VAL A 169 16.66 -1.07 17.01
CA VAL A 169 16.64 -2.13 15.99
C VAL A 169 16.56 -3.51 16.64
N VAL A 170 17.30 -3.70 17.74
CA VAL A 170 17.27 -4.94 18.53
C VAL A 170 15.86 -5.19 19.09
N ALA A 171 15.28 -4.19 19.76
CA ALA A 171 13.93 -4.32 20.34
C ALA A 171 12.85 -4.50 19.26
N TYR A 172 12.97 -3.80 18.14
CA TYR A 172 12.12 -4.00 16.96
C TYR A 172 12.17 -5.46 16.49
N SER A 173 13.37 -6.02 16.35
CA SER A 173 13.57 -7.38 15.87
C SER A 173 12.99 -8.45 16.80
N LEU A 174 13.05 -8.20 18.12
CA LEU A 174 12.46 -9.07 19.14
C LEU A 174 10.92 -9.05 19.11
N THR A 175 10.32 -7.90 18.85
CA THR A 175 8.86 -7.72 18.99
C THR A 175 8.10 -7.86 17.66
N TYR A 176 8.77 -7.67 16.51
CA TYR A 176 8.15 -7.73 15.19
C TYR A 176 7.43 -9.05 14.87
N PRO A 177 8.02 -10.25 15.11
CA PRO A 177 7.32 -11.51 14.84
C PRO A 177 6.02 -11.64 15.62
N ILE A 178 6.04 -11.18 16.87
CA ILE A 178 4.86 -11.20 17.75
C ILE A 178 3.84 -10.17 17.30
N GLY A 179 4.30 -9.01 16.79
CA GLY A 179 3.46 -8.01 16.16
C GLY A 179 2.59 -8.57 15.04
N VAL A 180 3.13 -9.48 14.24
CA VAL A 180 2.36 -10.13 13.15
C VAL A 180 1.46 -11.25 13.68
N LEU A 181 2.03 -12.16 14.46
CA LEU A 181 1.29 -13.32 14.99
C LEU A 181 0.15 -12.90 15.92
N GLY A 182 0.39 -11.91 16.77
CA GLY A 182 -0.60 -11.39 17.72
C GLY A 182 -1.85 -10.83 17.02
N VAL A 183 -1.68 -10.12 15.91
CA VAL A 183 -2.81 -9.62 15.11
C VAL A 183 -3.59 -10.78 14.49
N ILE A 184 -2.91 -11.70 13.84
CA ILE A 184 -3.54 -12.87 13.19
C ILE A 184 -4.34 -13.67 14.22
N LEU A 185 -3.73 -13.95 15.37
CA LEU A 185 -4.40 -14.68 16.45
C LEU A 185 -5.59 -13.90 17.01
N SER A 186 -5.48 -12.59 17.20
CA SER A 186 -6.59 -11.74 17.68
C SER A 186 -7.77 -11.77 16.72
N VAL A 187 -7.54 -11.66 15.42
CA VAL A 187 -8.60 -11.77 14.39
C VAL A 187 -9.24 -13.16 14.43
N ALA A 188 -8.42 -14.23 14.44
CA ALA A 188 -8.91 -15.60 14.45
C ALA A 188 -9.77 -15.92 15.68
N ILE A 189 -9.33 -15.48 16.87
CA ILE A 189 -10.03 -15.71 18.14
C ILE A 189 -11.34 -14.93 18.18
N LEU A 190 -11.32 -13.63 17.85
CA LEU A 190 -12.52 -12.80 17.89
C LEU A 190 -13.54 -13.18 16.83
N SER A 191 -13.12 -13.59 15.63
CA SER A 191 -14.03 -14.12 14.59
C SER A 191 -14.82 -15.33 15.11
N LYS A 192 -14.15 -16.24 15.84
CA LYS A 192 -14.79 -17.41 16.47
C LYS A 192 -15.70 -17.02 17.64
N ILE A 193 -15.24 -16.12 18.52
CA ILE A 193 -16.01 -15.68 19.70
C ILE A 193 -17.30 -14.97 19.26
N PHE A 194 -17.21 -14.12 18.24
CA PHE A 194 -18.37 -13.38 17.74
C PHE A 194 -19.22 -14.19 16.76
N LYS A 195 -18.78 -15.41 16.40
CA LYS A 195 -19.47 -16.30 15.44
C LYS A 195 -19.77 -15.57 14.13
N ILE A 196 -18.75 -14.92 13.56
CA ILE A 196 -18.90 -14.11 12.36
C ILE A 196 -19.21 -15.01 11.17
N ASP A 197 -20.29 -14.68 10.47
CA ASP A 197 -20.64 -15.22 9.16
C ASP A 197 -20.14 -14.24 8.09
N HIS A 198 -19.03 -14.58 7.47
CA HIS A 198 -18.37 -13.71 6.49
C HIS A 198 -19.14 -13.59 5.17
N ASP A 199 -19.91 -14.60 4.80
CA ASP A 199 -20.72 -14.58 3.57
C ASP A 199 -21.90 -13.61 3.77
N LYS A 200 -22.56 -13.70 4.92
CA LYS A 200 -23.65 -12.79 5.29
C LYS A 200 -23.17 -11.35 5.45
N GLU A 201 -21.98 -11.13 6.04
CA GLU A 201 -21.40 -9.78 6.12
C GLU A 201 -21.13 -9.18 4.74
N ALA A 202 -20.70 -10.01 3.77
CA ALA A 202 -20.45 -9.57 2.42
C ALA A 202 -21.76 -9.22 1.66
N GLU A 203 -22.83 -10.01 1.88
CA GLU A 203 -24.16 -9.72 1.35
C GLU A 203 -24.74 -8.43 1.95
N ASP A 204 -24.73 -8.30 3.28
CA ASP A 204 -25.26 -7.14 3.99
C ASP A 204 -24.49 -5.83 3.64
N ALA A 205 -23.21 -5.95 3.27
CA ALA A 205 -22.36 -4.82 2.87
C ALA A 205 -22.37 -4.55 1.35
N GLY A 206 -23.07 -5.37 0.54
CA GLY A 206 -23.08 -5.24 -0.92
C GLY A 206 -21.71 -5.49 -1.58
N VAL A 207 -20.81 -6.25 -0.96
CA VAL A 207 -19.40 -6.43 -1.38
C VAL A 207 -19.10 -7.90 -1.68
N ALA A 208 -20.09 -8.68 -2.13
CA ALA A 208 -19.79 -9.96 -2.76
C ALA A 208 -18.90 -9.70 -3.99
N LEU A 209 -17.88 -10.55 -4.24
CA LEU A 209 -16.92 -10.42 -5.34
C LEU A 209 -17.62 -10.03 -6.65
N GLN A 210 -17.68 -8.73 -6.93
CA GLN A 210 -18.46 -8.21 -8.05
C GLN A 210 -17.52 -7.97 -9.23
N LYS A 211 -17.47 -8.95 -10.12
CA LYS A 211 -16.92 -8.72 -11.46
C LYS A 211 -17.75 -7.66 -12.16
N LEU A 212 -17.08 -6.71 -12.80
CA LEU A 212 -17.80 -5.81 -13.69
C LEU A 212 -18.37 -6.60 -14.87
N GLU A 213 -19.68 -6.54 -15.02
CA GLU A 213 -20.43 -7.20 -16.07
C GLU A 213 -20.93 -6.18 -17.08
N THR A 214 -21.40 -6.65 -18.21
CA THR A 214 -22.06 -5.82 -19.23
C THR A 214 -23.39 -6.46 -19.53
N HIS A 215 -24.47 -5.80 -19.17
CA HIS A 215 -25.82 -6.29 -19.41
C HIS A 215 -26.57 -5.37 -20.36
N ARG A 216 -27.52 -5.93 -21.08
CA ARG A 216 -28.42 -5.20 -21.94
C ARG A 216 -29.74 -4.99 -21.21
N ILE A 217 -30.25 -3.74 -21.22
CA ILE A 217 -31.50 -3.37 -20.59
C ILE A 217 -32.40 -2.79 -21.70
N LYS A 218 -33.57 -3.34 -21.87
CA LYS A 218 -34.61 -2.76 -22.71
C LYS A 218 -35.33 -1.68 -21.93
N VAL A 219 -35.27 -0.44 -22.41
CA VAL A 219 -35.91 0.71 -21.79
C VAL A 219 -37.45 0.53 -21.83
N THR A 220 -38.09 0.61 -20.69
CA THR A 220 -39.55 0.56 -20.55
C THR A 220 -40.12 1.77 -19.83
N LYS A 221 -39.25 2.56 -19.13
CA LYS A 221 -39.65 3.75 -18.39
C LYS A 221 -39.64 4.97 -19.30
N GLU A 222 -40.58 5.87 -19.07
CA GLU A 222 -40.62 7.19 -19.73
C GLU A 222 -39.92 8.27 -18.91
N ASN A 223 -39.58 9.38 -19.57
CA ASN A 223 -38.99 10.56 -18.94
C ASN A 223 -37.68 10.31 -18.18
N LEU A 224 -36.85 9.41 -18.70
CA LEU A 224 -35.54 9.15 -18.14
C LEU A 224 -34.60 10.35 -18.33
N PRO A 225 -33.69 10.60 -17.38
CA PRO A 225 -32.65 11.63 -17.56
C PRO A 225 -31.71 11.24 -18.72
N SER A 226 -30.90 12.21 -19.18
CA SER A 226 -29.90 11.93 -20.22
C SER A 226 -28.97 10.79 -19.77
N VAL A 227 -28.54 9.97 -20.71
CA VAL A 227 -27.82 8.72 -20.47
C VAL A 227 -26.55 8.94 -19.63
N THR A 228 -25.86 10.07 -19.84
CA THR A 228 -24.67 10.41 -19.07
C THR A 228 -24.99 10.94 -17.66
N SER A 229 -26.22 11.45 -17.43
CA SER A 229 -26.65 11.94 -16.11
C SER A 229 -27.37 10.88 -15.28
N MET A 230 -27.84 9.78 -15.89
CA MET A 230 -28.51 8.66 -15.20
C MET A 230 -27.72 8.11 -14.01
N PRO A 231 -26.41 7.77 -14.16
CA PRO A 231 -25.63 7.23 -13.05
C PRO A 231 -25.64 8.15 -11.83
N PHE A 232 -25.52 9.46 -12.05
CA PHE A 232 -25.53 10.44 -10.98
C PHE A 232 -26.94 10.64 -10.37
N ARG A 233 -27.99 10.73 -11.22
CA ARG A 233 -29.36 10.95 -10.77
C ARG A 233 -29.94 9.78 -9.98
N PHE A 234 -29.58 8.57 -10.36
CA PHE A 234 -30.03 7.34 -9.70
C PHE A 234 -29.05 6.81 -8.64
N ASN A 235 -27.95 7.53 -8.41
CA ASN A 235 -26.87 7.11 -7.51
C ASN A 235 -26.36 5.70 -7.81
N LEU A 236 -26.12 5.41 -9.10
CA LEU A 236 -25.62 4.13 -9.59
C LEU A 236 -24.16 4.22 -10.00
N GLU A 237 -23.41 3.15 -9.74
CA GLU A 237 -22.02 3.00 -10.21
C GLU A 237 -21.97 2.25 -11.54
N ILE A 238 -22.58 2.81 -12.55
CA ILE A 238 -22.67 2.24 -13.89
C ILE A 238 -22.14 3.20 -14.96
N ILE A 239 -21.87 2.63 -16.15
CA ILE A 239 -21.66 3.38 -17.39
C ILE A 239 -22.54 2.76 -18.47
N VAL A 240 -23.32 3.59 -19.15
CA VAL A 240 -23.99 3.18 -20.40
C VAL A 240 -22.94 3.23 -21.50
N SER A 241 -22.66 2.08 -22.08
CA SER A 241 -21.59 1.90 -23.07
C SER A 241 -22.08 1.98 -24.52
N ARG A 242 -23.35 1.70 -24.76
CA ARG A 242 -24.00 1.72 -26.09
C ARG A 242 -25.49 1.97 -25.94
N ILE A 243 -26.07 2.56 -26.98
CA ILE A 243 -27.51 2.70 -27.17
C ILE A 243 -27.87 2.04 -28.51
N GLU A 244 -28.91 1.23 -28.52
CA GLU A 244 -29.52 0.67 -29.74
C GLU A 244 -30.90 1.30 -29.90
N HIS A 245 -31.08 2.07 -30.95
CA HIS A 245 -32.35 2.69 -31.34
C HIS A 245 -32.71 2.23 -32.76
N ASN A 246 -33.88 1.63 -32.94
CA ASN A 246 -34.35 1.11 -34.23
C ASN A 246 -33.35 0.16 -34.93
N GLY A 247 -32.65 -0.69 -34.17
CA GLY A 247 -31.67 -1.63 -34.67
C GLY A 247 -30.31 -1.03 -35.06
N LYS A 248 -30.07 0.25 -34.79
CA LYS A 248 -28.78 0.92 -34.97
C LYS A 248 -28.11 1.16 -33.63
N LEU A 249 -26.86 0.78 -33.53
CA LEU A 249 -26.02 0.98 -32.36
C LEU A 249 -25.21 2.27 -32.49
N PHE A 250 -25.14 3.03 -31.41
CA PHE A 250 -24.30 4.22 -31.32
C PHE A 250 -23.75 4.43 -29.91
N LEU A 251 -22.70 5.25 -29.79
CA LEU A 251 -22.13 5.65 -28.51
C LEU A 251 -22.97 6.74 -27.87
N PRO A 252 -23.16 6.69 -26.53
CA PRO A 252 -23.88 7.73 -25.82
C PRO A 252 -23.14 9.06 -25.88
N GLU A 253 -23.82 10.12 -26.30
CA GLU A 253 -23.36 11.51 -26.17
C GLU A 253 -23.92 12.16 -24.88
N PRO A 254 -23.33 13.29 -24.41
CA PRO A 254 -23.72 13.91 -23.13
C PRO A 254 -25.19 14.27 -22.96
N HIS A 255 -25.89 14.53 -24.03
CA HIS A 255 -27.30 14.97 -24.05
C HIS A 255 -28.29 13.91 -24.56
N ASP A 256 -27.80 12.73 -24.94
CA ASP A 256 -28.68 11.70 -25.45
C ASP A 256 -29.69 11.25 -24.39
N THR A 257 -30.92 11.10 -24.82
CA THR A 257 -32.02 10.51 -24.07
C THR A 257 -32.43 9.20 -24.72
N VAL A 258 -32.99 8.31 -23.94
CA VAL A 258 -33.52 7.03 -24.43
C VAL A 258 -35.03 7.00 -24.27
N GLU A 259 -35.71 6.33 -25.23
CA GLU A 259 -37.13 6.19 -25.28
C GLU A 259 -37.54 4.72 -24.98
N PRO A 260 -38.78 4.49 -24.54
CA PRO A 260 -39.30 3.14 -24.40
C PRO A 260 -39.15 2.36 -25.70
N GLY A 261 -38.53 1.17 -25.61
CA GLY A 261 -38.20 0.32 -26.77
C GLY A 261 -36.72 0.31 -27.13
N ASP A 262 -35.94 1.33 -26.74
CA ASP A 262 -34.51 1.34 -26.92
C ASP A 262 -33.83 0.27 -26.07
N ILE A 263 -32.63 -0.18 -26.48
CA ILE A 263 -31.82 -1.09 -25.70
C ILE A 263 -30.51 -0.40 -25.36
N ILE A 264 -30.18 -0.36 -24.07
CA ILE A 264 -28.91 0.18 -23.59
C ILE A 264 -28.01 -0.95 -23.08
N SER A 265 -26.72 -0.82 -23.33
CA SER A 265 -25.70 -1.69 -22.75
C SER A 265 -25.06 -1.01 -21.54
N VAL A 266 -25.24 -1.60 -20.37
CA VAL A 266 -24.79 -1.04 -19.08
C VAL A 266 -23.63 -1.85 -18.55
N VAL A 267 -22.57 -1.17 -18.11
CA VAL A 267 -21.39 -1.75 -17.45
C VAL A 267 -21.40 -1.35 -15.99
N GLY A 268 -21.36 -2.32 -15.11
CA GLY A 268 -21.35 -2.12 -13.66
C GLY A 268 -21.11 -3.43 -12.93
N THR A 269 -21.23 -3.42 -11.62
CA THR A 269 -21.31 -4.65 -10.83
C THR A 269 -22.70 -5.30 -11.05
N ALA A 270 -22.87 -6.60 -10.81
CA ALA A 270 -24.14 -7.27 -10.99
C ALA A 270 -25.28 -6.55 -10.23
N GLU A 271 -25.05 -6.21 -8.96
CA GLU A 271 -26.01 -5.47 -8.12
C GLU A 271 -26.41 -4.10 -8.71
N GLU A 272 -25.43 -3.33 -9.19
CA GLU A 272 -25.68 -2.00 -9.75
C GLU A 272 -26.39 -2.09 -11.12
N VAL A 273 -26.12 -3.13 -11.87
CA VAL A 273 -26.81 -3.41 -13.14
C VAL A 273 -28.25 -3.87 -12.90
N ASP A 274 -28.48 -4.69 -11.88
CA ASP A 274 -29.84 -5.11 -11.49
C ASP A 274 -30.68 -3.92 -11.02
N LYS A 275 -30.12 -3.04 -10.17
CA LYS A 275 -30.75 -1.77 -9.77
C LYS A 275 -31.04 -0.87 -10.97
N ALA A 276 -30.09 -0.80 -11.91
CA ALA A 276 -30.29 -0.04 -13.14
C ALA A 276 -31.45 -0.63 -13.97
N ALA A 277 -31.56 -1.96 -14.06
CA ALA A 277 -32.67 -2.59 -14.75
C ALA A 277 -34.02 -2.24 -14.10
N GLU A 278 -34.15 -2.30 -12.79
CA GLU A 278 -35.38 -1.94 -12.07
C GLU A 278 -35.80 -0.47 -12.33
N LEU A 279 -34.82 0.43 -12.44
CA LEU A 279 -35.08 1.87 -12.61
C LEU A 279 -35.30 2.28 -14.07
N ILE A 280 -34.75 1.53 -15.04
CA ILE A 280 -34.72 1.91 -16.46
C ILE A 280 -35.65 1.04 -17.29
N GLY A 281 -35.72 -0.30 -17.00
CA GLY A 281 -36.51 -1.20 -17.80
C GLY A 281 -36.29 -2.67 -17.47
N GLU A 282 -36.31 -3.53 -18.48
CA GLU A 282 -36.23 -4.98 -18.33
C GLU A 282 -34.84 -5.49 -18.77
N PRO A 283 -34.17 -6.38 -18.00
CA PRO A 283 -32.91 -6.98 -18.40
C PRO A 283 -33.15 -7.95 -19.56
N LEU A 284 -32.34 -7.88 -20.60
CA LEU A 284 -32.38 -8.83 -21.72
C LEU A 284 -31.40 -9.99 -21.44
N PRO A 285 -31.81 -11.24 -21.67
CA PRO A 285 -30.95 -12.40 -21.52
C PRO A 285 -29.84 -12.39 -22.59
N GLY A 286 -28.61 -12.67 -22.16
CA GLY A 286 -27.45 -12.87 -23.02
C GLY A 286 -26.39 -11.80 -22.89
N ASP A 287 -25.17 -12.27 -22.60
CA ASP A 287 -23.93 -11.46 -22.46
C ASP A 287 -23.24 -11.29 -23.85
N HIS A 288 -24.00 -11.42 -24.95
CA HIS A 288 -23.40 -11.31 -26.27
C HIS A 288 -23.25 -9.83 -26.64
N PRO A 289 -22.01 -9.36 -26.81
CA PRO A 289 -21.80 -8.10 -27.51
C PRO A 289 -22.44 -8.27 -28.90
N VAL A 290 -23.43 -7.44 -29.20
CA VAL A 290 -23.89 -7.30 -30.58
C VAL A 290 -22.64 -6.86 -31.35
N HIS A 291 -22.12 -7.74 -32.21
CA HIS A 291 -21.10 -7.36 -33.17
C HIS A 291 -21.77 -6.42 -34.15
N ASP A 292 -21.55 -5.14 -33.95
CA ASP A 292 -21.82 -4.16 -34.98
C ASP A 292 -20.51 -3.96 -35.76
N GLU A 293 -20.59 -4.00 -37.08
CA GLU A 293 -19.44 -3.74 -37.95
C GLU A 293 -18.86 -2.34 -37.74
N ASN A 294 -19.60 -1.42 -37.11
CA ASN A 294 -19.22 -0.03 -36.91
C ASN A 294 -18.62 0.29 -35.52
N LEU A 295 -18.95 -0.48 -34.47
CA LEU A 295 -18.45 -0.23 -33.11
C LEU A 295 -17.63 -1.41 -32.60
N ASP A 296 -16.40 -1.13 -32.24
CA ASP A 296 -15.45 -2.09 -31.69
C ASP A 296 -15.02 -1.69 -30.26
N PHE A 297 -14.38 -2.59 -29.57
CA PHE A 297 -13.75 -2.32 -28.29
C PHE A 297 -12.31 -2.76 -28.30
N ARG A 298 -11.43 -1.94 -27.72
CA ARG A 298 -10.02 -2.27 -27.58
C ARG A 298 -9.55 -2.04 -26.15
N ARG A 299 -8.62 -2.88 -25.70
CA ARG A 299 -7.90 -2.68 -24.45
C ARG A 299 -6.58 -2.02 -24.79
N ILE A 300 -6.39 -0.79 -24.34
CA ILE A 300 -5.25 0.06 -24.69
C ILE A 300 -4.44 0.36 -23.44
N PHE A 301 -3.12 0.26 -23.52
CA PHE A 301 -2.25 0.68 -22.44
C PHE A 301 -2.00 2.19 -22.45
N VAL A 302 -2.09 2.80 -21.26
CA VAL A 302 -1.69 4.21 -21.07
C VAL A 302 -0.16 4.25 -20.96
N SER A 303 0.51 4.49 -22.08
CA SER A 303 1.97 4.64 -22.14
C SER A 303 2.41 6.07 -22.49
N SER A 304 1.45 6.92 -22.90
CA SER A 304 1.72 8.32 -23.21
C SER A 304 1.80 9.17 -21.95
N SER A 305 2.98 9.76 -21.71
CA SER A 305 3.18 10.72 -20.61
C SER A 305 2.29 11.97 -20.73
N SER A 306 1.76 12.27 -21.93
CA SER A 306 0.84 13.40 -22.14
C SER A 306 -0.55 13.17 -21.52
N ILE A 307 -0.93 11.92 -21.27
CA ILE A 307 -2.20 11.47 -20.71
C ILE A 307 -2.08 11.19 -19.22
N ALA A 308 -0.98 10.62 -18.79
CA ALA A 308 -0.75 10.28 -17.38
C ALA A 308 -0.89 11.49 -16.45
N GLY A 309 -1.54 11.28 -15.31
CA GLY A 309 -1.81 12.33 -14.31
C GLY A 309 -3.01 13.21 -14.65
N LYS A 310 -3.76 12.95 -15.73
CA LYS A 310 -4.98 13.67 -16.09
C LYS A 310 -6.22 12.84 -15.80
N SER A 311 -7.30 13.52 -15.37
CA SER A 311 -8.61 12.88 -15.24
C SER A 311 -9.26 12.66 -16.60
N ILE A 312 -10.16 11.67 -16.68
CA ILE A 312 -10.93 11.39 -17.89
C ILE A 312 -11.69 12.66 -18.33
N ARG A 313 -12.24 13.44 -17.38
CA ARG A 313 -12.89 14.74 -17.66
C ARG A 313 -11.96 15.72 -18.38
N GLN A 314 -10.69 15.80 -17.97
CA GLN A 314 -9.71 16.68 -18.62
C GLN A 314 -9.32 16.20 -20.03
N LEU A 315 -9.52 14.91 -20.32
CA LEU A 315 -9.24 14.30 -21.62
C LEU A 315 -10.45 14.33 -22.55
N GLN A 316 -11.66 14.59 -22.03
CA GLN A 316 -12.93 14.61 -22.78
C GLN A 316 -12.83 15.36 -24.14
N PRO A 317 -12.20 16.55 -24.24
CA PRO A 317 -12.11 17.27 -25.51
C PRO A 317 -11.30 16.54 -26.58
N ARG A 318 -10.46 15.57 -26.18
CA ARG A 318 -9.62 14.74 -27.07
C ARG A 318 -10.19 13.34 -27.29
N LEU A 319 -11.28 13.00 -26.61
CA LEU A 319 -11.93 11.69 -26.62
C LEU A 319 -13.28 11.74 -27.34
N GLN A 320 -13.46 12.68 -28.28
CA GLN A 320 -14.68 12.71 -29.09
C GLN A 320 -14.84 11.40 -29.85
N GLY A 321 -16.00 10.79 -29.81
CA GLY A 321 -16.27 9.47 -30.39
C GLY A 321 -15.62 8.29 -29.66
N VAL A 322 -15.03 8.51 -28.47
CA VAL A 322 -14.31 7.49 -27.69
C VAL A 322 -14.89 7.43 -26.27
N LEU A 323 -15.39 6.27 -25.87
CA LEU A 323 -15.88 6.03 -24.51
C LEU A 323 -14.93 5.08 -23.77
N ILE A 324 -14.44 5.52 -22.61
CA ILE A 324 -13.70 4.65 -21.70
C ILE A 324 -14.71 4.03 -20.73
N THR A 325 -14.80 2.71 -20.69
CA THR A 325 -15.76 1.99 -19.84
C THR A 325 -15.15 1.42 -18.58
N ARG A 326 -13.89 0.98 -18.66
CA ARG A 326 -13.17 0.36 -17.53
C ARG A 326 -11.71 0.81 -17.54
N VAL A 327 -11.16 0.91 -16.34
CA VAL A 327 -9.72 1.09 -16.13
C VAL A 327 -9.22 -0.07 -15.29
N ARG A 328 -8.14 -0.71 -15.75
CA ARG A 328 -7.43 -1.73 -14.98
C ARG A 328 -6.08 -1.19 -14.54
N ARG A 329 -5.85 -1.19 -13.25
CA ARG A 329 -4.57 -0.80 -12.63
C ARG A 329 -4.03 -1.94 -11.79
N GLY A 330 -2.91 -2.54 -12.23
CA GLY A 330 -2.46 -3.80 -11.66
C GLY A 330 -3.52 -4.90 -11.84
N ASP A 331 -3.99 -5.46 -10.74
CA ASP A 331 -5.03 -6.51 -10.73
C ASP A 331 -6.44 -5.98 -10.43
N MET A 332 -6.60 -4.67 -10.22
CA MET A 332 -7.90 -4.06 -9.94
C MET A 332 -8.56 -3.52 -11.20
N ASP A 333 -9.80 -3.92 -11.46
CA ASP A 333 -10.69 -3.33 -12.46
C ASP A 333 -11.70 -2.41 -11.78
N PHE A 334 -11.90 -1.22 -12.33
CA PHE A 334 -12.92 -0.28 -11.86
C PHE A 334 -13.57 0.48 -13.01
N VAL A 335 -14.77 0.97 -12.76
CA VAL A 335 -15.55 1.75 -13.72
C VAL A 335 -14.84 3.08 -13.98
N ALA A 336 -14.75 3.47 -15.26
CA ALA A 336 -14.08 4.69 -15.69
C ALA A 336 -14.97 5.92 -15.43
N ARG A 337 -14.79 6.55 -14.27
CA ARG A 337 -15.52 7.79 -13.91
C ARG A 337 -14.85 9.04 -14.49
N PRO A 338 -15.59 10.15 -14.68
CA PRO A 338 -15.01 11.39 -15.18
C PRO A 338 -13.85 11.94 -14.35
N ASP A 339 -13.85 11.69 -13.03
CA ASP A 339 -12.81 12.10 -12.08
C ASP A 339 -11.66 11.09 -11.96
N THR A 340 -11.77 9.93 -12.59
CA THR A 340 -10.70 8.91 -12.61
C THR A 340 -9.45 9.49 -13.26
N VAL A 341 -8.35 9.55 -12.50
CA VAL A 341 -7.03 9.98 -12.98
C VAL A 341 -6.29 8.78 -13.56
N LEU A 342 -5.93 8.87 -14.85
CA LEU A 342 -5.19 7.82 -15.54
C LEU A 342 -3.70 7.85 -15.17
N GLN A 343 -3.10 6.68 -15.01
CA GLN A 343 -1.69 6.51 -14.66
C GLN A 343 -0.94 5.75 -15.77
N LEU A 344 0.37 5.94 -15.82
CA LEU A 344 1.22 5.12 -16.68
C LEU A 344 1.09 3.64 -16.32
N GLY A 345 0.84 2.79 -17.30
CA GLY A 345 0.62 1.36 -17.09
C GLY A 345 -0.84 0.96 -16.86
N ASP A 346 -1.77 1.91 -16.70
CA ASP A 346 -3.19 1.59 -16.69
C ASP A 346 -3.60 0.95 -18.02
N ARG A 347 -4.55 0.04 -17.97
CA ARG A 347 -5.15 -0.57 -19.16
C ARG A 347 -6.60 -0.12 -19.23
N VAL A 348 -6.90 0.74 -20.20
CA VAL A 348 -8.25 1.26 -20.44
C VAL A 348 -8.99 0.37 -21.43
N ARG A 349 -10.27 0.10 -21.16
CA ARG A 349 -11.17 -0.50 -22.13
C ARG A 349 -11.95 0.61 -22.82
N VAL A 350 -11.68 0.77 -24.11
CA VAL A 350 -12.25 1.80 -24.97
C VAL A 350 -13.32 1.18 -25.87
N VAL A 351 -14.41 1.89 -26.07
CA VAL A 351 -15.44 1.59 -27.08
C VAL A 351 -15.50 2.78 -28.03
N ALA A 352 -15.37 2.54 -29.32
CA ALA A 352 -15.40 3.55 -30.38
C ALA A 352 -15.67 2.88 -31.73
N ASP A 353 -15.90 3.65 -32.76
CA ASP A 353 -15.79 3.14 -34.13
C ASP A 353 -14.32 2.88 -34.52
N HIS A 354 -14.11 2.23 -35.67
CA HIS A 354 -12.76 1.82 -36.09
C HIS A 354 -11.80 3.01 -36.26
N GLU A 355 -12.27 4.14 -36.75
CA GLU A 355 -11.43 5.32 -36.95
C GLU A 355 -11.02 5.93 -35.62
N HIS A 356 -11.95 6.08 -34.69
CA HIS A 356 -11.69 6.66 -33.38
C HIS A 356 -10.91 5.71 -32.45
N ILE A 357 -10.99 4.39 -32.65
CA ILE A 357 -10.12 3.43 -31.93
C ILE A 357 -8.65 3.64 -32.25
N ASP A 358 -8.31 3.90 -33.50
CA ASP A 358 -6.92 4.15 -33.90
C ASP A 358 -6.42 5.52 -33.38
N ILE A 359 -7.31 6.52 -33.33
CA ILE A 359 -7.03 7.82 -32.70
C ILE A 359 -6.77 7.63 -31.20
N ALA A 360 -7.64 6.89 -30.53
CA ALA A 360 -7.47 6.56 -29.10
C ALA A 360 -6.17 5.80 -28.86
N THR A 361 -5.84 4.81 -29.68
CA THR A 361 -4.60 4.02 -29.57
C THR A 361 -3.37 4.93 -29.65
N LYS A 362 -3.34 5.87 -30.61
CA LYS A 362 -2.24 6.85 -30.73
C LYS A 362 -2.21 7.82 -29.54
N LEU A 363 -3.38 8.24 -29.04
CA LEU A 363 -3.50 9.17 -27.91
C LEU A 363 -2.98 8.55 -26.62
N PHE A 364 -3.39 7.32 -26.31
CA PHE A 364 -2.95 6.58 -25.11
C PHE A 364 -1.55 5.99 -25.24
N GLY A 365 -1.09 5.74 -26.47
CA GLY A 365 0.25 5.28 -26.82
C GLY A 365 0.33 3.77 -27.04
N ASP A 366 -0.41 2.95 -26.34
CA ASP A 366 -0.51 1.47 -26.44
C ASP A 366 0.85 0.76 -26.65
N SER A 367 1.89 1.27 -26.00
CA SER A 367 3.25 0.78 -26.13
C SER A 367 3.73 0.12 -24.84
N TYR A 368 3.93 -1.18 -24.89
CA TYR A 368 4.55 -1.90 -23.77
C TYR A 368 5.96 -1.39 -23.48
N LYS A 369 6.72 -1.06 -24.52
CA LYS A 369 8.05 -0.45 -24.41
C LYS A 369 7.98 0.91 -23.73
N GLY A 370 7.00 1.75 -24.09
CA GLY A 370 6.81 3.07 -23.48
C GLY A 370 6.44 3.02 -21.99
N ILE A 371 5.84 1.91 -21.52
CA ILE A 371 5.60 1.69 -20.08
C ILE A 371 6.89 1.24 -19.38
N SER A 372 7.73 0.47 -20.07
CA SER A 372 8.99 -0.04 -19.51
C SER A 372 10.08 1.03 -19.45
N ASP A 373 10.07 1.98 -20.37
CA ASP A 373 10.99 3.13 -20.44
C ASP A 373 10.46 4.31 -19.61
N PHE A 374 10.33 4.13 -18.28
CA PHE A 374 9.93 5.26 -17.45
C PHE A 374 11.12 6.20 -17.17
N ASN A 375 10.81 7.49 -17.14
CA ASN A 375 11.80 8.51 -16.87
C ASN A 375 12.15 8.55 -15.37
N LEU A 376 13.41 8.25 -15.05
CA LEU A 376 13.92 8.30 -13.67
C LEU A 376 14.06 9.72 -13.13
N LEU A 377 14.13 10.73 -14.01
CA LEU A 377 14.42 12.11 -13.59
C LEU A 377 13.37 12.68 -12.61
N PRO A 378 12.04 12.54 -12.83
CA PRO A 378 11.06 13.01 -11.85
C PRO A 378 11.19 12.29 -10.49
N LEU A 379 11.47 10.98 -10.49
CA LEU A 379 11.67 10.22 -9.27
C LEU A 379 12.87 10.76 -8.47
N LEU A 380 14.01 10.97 -9.15
CA LEU A 380 15.22 11.49 -8.50
C LEU A 380 15.04 12.93 -8.00
N ILE A 381 14.41 13.81 -8.79
CA ILE A 381 14.09 15.17 -8.33
C ILE A 381 13.15 15.12 -7.11
N GLY A 382 12.11 14.31 -7.15
CA GLY A 382 11.18 14.19 -6.04
C GLY A 382 11.83 13.63 -4.77
N MET A 383 12.71 12.63 -4.89
CA MET A 383 13.52 12.14 -3.77
C MET A 383 14.46 13.23 -3.22
N THR A 384 15.11 14.00 -4.10
CA THR A 384 15.98 15.11 -3.69
C THR A 384 15.20 16.16 -2.90
N LEU A 385 14.02 16.58 -3.40
CA LEU A 385 13.13 17.48 -2.69
C LEU A 385 12.72 16.89 -1.32
N GLY A 386 12.42 15.60 -1.28
CA GLY A 386 12.08 14.91 -0.06
C GLY A 386 13.22 14.89 0.96
N LEU A 387 14.43 14.59 0.52
CA LEU A 387 15.62 14.64 1.40
C LEU A 387 15.88 16.06 1.91
N LEU A 388 15.72 17.09 1.07
CA LEU A 388 15.84 18.50 1.51
C LEU A 388 14.79 18.85 2.57
N VAL A 389 13.53 18.42 2.38
CA VAL A 389 12.48 18.59 3.39
C VAL A 389 12.81 17.82 4.68
N GLY A 390 13.43 16.66 4.55
CA GLY A 390 13.88 15.84 5.68
C GLY A 390 14.95 16.53 6.55
N LEU A 391 15.73 17.42 5.97
CA LEU A 391 16.77 18.20 6.69
C LEU A 391 16.20 19.39 7.49
N ILE A 392 14.93 19.77 7.26
CA ILE A 392 14.32 20.90 7.97
C ILE A 392 14.18 20.54 9.45
N GLU A 393 14.77 21.37 10.30
CA GLU A 393 14.66 21.27 11.75
C GLU A 393 13.45 22.04 12.24
N ILE A 394 12.54 21.35 12.92
CA ILE A 394 11.39 21.96 13.58
C ILE A 394 11.74 22.10 15.06
N PRO A 395 11.93 23.32 15.57
CA PRO A 395 12.26 23.52 16.98
C PRO A 395 11.08 23.09 17.86
N LEU A 396 11.38 22.32 18.90
CA LEU A 396 10.40 21.87 19.89
C LEU A 396 10.61 22.59 21.23
N PRO A 397 9.57 22.69 22.08
CA PRO A 397 9.72 23.15 23.44
C PRO A 397 10.75 22.30 24.20
N GLY A 398 11.65 22.95 24.97
CA GLY A 398 12.71 22.26 25.69
C GLY A 398 14.06 22.19 24.98
N GLY A 399 14.23 22.84 23.82
CA GLY A 399 15.50 22.92 23.09
C GLY A 399 15.82 21.74 22.17
N ALA A 400 14.95 20.75 22.10
CA ALA A 400 15.07 19.67 21.13
C ALA A 400 14.62 20.13 19.73
N SER A 401 15.14 19.50 18.68
CA SER A 401 14.66 19.71 17.31
C SER A 401 14.12 18.40 16.72
N LEU A 402 13.01 18.49 16.01
CA LEU A 402 12.45 17.38 15.27
C LEU A 402 12.85 17.50 13.79
N LYS A 403 13.45 16.46 13.23
CA LYS A 403 13.70 16.32 11.79
C LYS A 403 12.82 15.22 11.24
N LEU A 404 12.29 15.42 10.04
CA LEU A 404 11.60 14.35 9.34
C LEU A 404 12.56 13.26 8.84
N GLY A 405 13.84 13.63 8.65
CA GLY A 405 14.93 12.72 8.31
C GLY A 405 14.79 12.07 6.94
N SER A 406 15.60 11.04 6.72
CA SER A 406 15.70 10.30 5.44
C SER A 406 14.48 9.43 5.14
N ALA A 407 13.57 9.27 6.09
CA ALA A 407 12.31 8.53 5.93
C ALA A 407 11.11 9.48 5.76
N GLY A 408 10.92 10.41 6.69
CA GLY A 408 9.73 11.27 6.72
C GLY A 408 9.70 12.30 5.61
N GLY A 409 10.84 12.92 5.30
CA GLY A 409 10.94 13.91 4.23
C GLY A 409 10.57 13.35 2.85
N PRO A 410 11.21 12.26 2.39
CA PRO A 410 10.84 11.59 1.14
C PRO A 410 9.39 11.11 1.10
N LEU A 411 8.84 10.61 2.21
CA LEU A 411 7.43 10.22 2.29
C LEU A 411 6.50 11.42 2.05
N LEU A 412 6.75 12.52 2.74
CA LEU A 412 5.91 13.73 2.62
C LEU A 412 5.97 14.30 1.20
N ALA A 413 7.17 14.41 0.63
CA ALA A 413 7.35 14.86 -0.75
C ALA A 413 6.61 13.94 -1.74
N ALA A 414 6.73 12.63 -1.57
CA ALA A 414 6.05 11.65 -2.43
C ALA A 414 4.53 11.73 -2.33
N LEU A 415 3.96 11.93 -1.13
CA LEU A 415 2.53 12.12 -0.94
C LEU A 415 2.03 13.38 -1.66
N ILE A 416 2.76 14.50 -1.54
CA ILE A 416 2.38 15.76 -2.19
C ILE A 416 2.51 15.64 -3.71
N LEU A 417 3.67 15.19 -4.21
CA LEU A 417 3.93 15.07 -5.65
C LEU A 417 3.05 14.01 -6.31
N GLY A 418 2.80 12.90 -5.63
CA GLY A 418 1.89 11.85 -6.09
C GLY A 418 0.44 12.32 -6.17
N ALA A 419 -0.01 13.18 -5.24
CA ALA A 419 -1.34 13.80 -5.27
C ALA A 419 -1.46 14.84 -6.39
N VAL A 420 -0.42 15.65 -6.60
CA VAL A 420 -0.35 16.61 -7.74
C VAL A 420 -0.32 15.86 -9.07
N GLY A 421 0.30 14.67 -9.11
CA GLY A 421 0.38 13.79 -10.27
C GLY A 421 1.28 14.32 -11.38
N ARG A 422 1.20 15.63 -11.68
CA ARG A 422 1.98 16.26 -12.77
C ARG A 422 2.26 17.74 -12.48
N THR A 423 3.47 18.19 -12.82
CA THR A 423 3.85 19.61 -12.81
C THR A 423 4.60 19.93 -14.10
N GLY A 424 3.95 20.65 -15.01
CA GLY A 424 4.51 20.96 -16.32
C GLY A 424 4.90 19.70 -17.10
N PRO A 425 6.17 19.53 -17.51
CA PRO A 425 6.63 18.36 -18.24
C PRO A 425 6.83 17.13 -17.33
N PHE A 426 6.93 17.31 -16.02
CA PHE A 426 7.23 16.24 -15.07
C PHE A 426 5.97 15.48 -14.66
N VAL A 427 5.94 14.19 -14.92
CA VAL A 427 4.97 13.23 -14.40
C VAL A 427 5.60 12.57 -13.16
N TRP A 428 5.03 12.84 -11.99
CA TRP A 428 5.58 12.35 -10.71
C TRP A 428 5.27 10.88 -10.45
N GLN A 429 4.26 10.35 -11.13
CA GLN A 429 3.85 8.97 -10.98
C GLN A 429 4.83 8.04 -11.69
N VAL A 430 5.13 6.92 -11.04
CA VAL A 430 5.93 5.82 -11.57
C VAL A 430 4.99 4.70 -12.00
N PRO A 431 5.22 4.02 -13.14
CA PRO A 431 4.42 2.86 -13.54
C PRO A 431 4.37 1.83 -12.41
N PHE A 432 3.19 1.22 -12.19
CA PHE A 432 2.94 0.34 -11.04
C PHE A 432 4.01 -0.75 -10.86
N GLY A 433 4.38 -1.46 -11.96
CA GLY A 433 5.40 -2.51 -11.90
C GLY A 433 6.79 -1.99 -11.54
N ALA A 434 7.17 -0.82 -12.07
CA ALA A 434 8.45 -0.18 -11.74
C ALA A 434 8.46 0.30 -10.28
N ASN A 435 7.36 0.90 -9.80
CA ASN A 435 7.22 1.33 -8.40
C ASN A 435 7.35 0.14 -7.44
N LEU A 436 6.70 -0.98 -7.75
CA LEU A 436 6.77 -2.20 -6.95
C LEU A 436 8.21 -2.77 -6.90
N ALA A 437 8.91 -2.82 -8.04
CA ALA A 437 10.29 -3.30 -8.10
C ALA A 437 11.25 -2.40 -7.32
N LEU A 438 11.15 -1.08 -7.48
CA LEU A 438 11.97 -0.10 -6.75
C LEU A 438 11.69 -0.15 -5.24
N ARG A 439 10.43 -0.27 -4.85
CA ARG A 439 10.03 -0.46 -3.45
C ARG A 439 10.64 -1.71 -2.84
N GLN A 440 10.55 -2.83 -3.56
CA GLN A 440 11.10 -4.11 -3.09
C GLN A 440 12.63 -4.06 -2.99
N LEU A 441 13.29 -3.45 -3.96
CA LEU A 441 14.74 -3.24 -3.93
C LEU A 441 15.14 -2.35 -2.74
N GLY A 442 14.46 -1.21 -2.57
CA GLY A 442 14.72 -0.28 -1.48
C GLY A 442 14.60 -0.93 -0.10
N ILE A 443 13.48 -1.62 0.17
CA ILE A 443 13.28 -2.27 1.47
C ILE A 443 14.27 -3.41 1.71
N THR A 444 14.64 -4.19 0.70
CA THR A 444 15.60 -5.28 0.89
C THR A 444 17.01 -4.77 1.20
N ILE A 445 17.47 -3.72 0.50
CA ILE A 445 18.75 -3.06 0.80
C ILE A 445 18.73 -2.47 2.22
N PHE A 446 17.65 -1.78 2.59
CA PHE A 446 17.48 -1.20 3.92
C PHE A 446 17.54 -2.27 5.01
N LEU A 447 16.76 -3.34 4.88
CA LEU A 447 16.69 -4.41 5.88
C LEU A 447 18.01 -5.19 6.01
N ALA A 448 18.69 -5.44 4.90
CA ALA A 448 20.01 -6.07 4.92
C ALA A 448 21.02 -5.20 5.68
N GLY A 449 21.07 -3.89 5.36
CA GLY A 449 22.00 -2.96 5.99
C GLY A 449 21.77 -2.80 7.48
N ILE A 450 20.51 -2.49 7.85
CA ILE A 450 20.18 -2.28 9.27
C ILE A 450 20.29 -3.58 10.10
N GLY A 451 20.02 -4.74 9.48
CA GLY A 451 20.21 -6.03 10.13
C GLY A 451 21.68 -6.30 10.49
N THR A 452 22.61 -5.98 9.58
CA THR A 452 24.04 -6.18 9.85
C THR A 452 24.59 -5.23 10.91
N THR A 453 24.02 -4.03 11.05
CA THR A 453 24.50 -3.10 12.09
C THR A 453 24.09 -3.55 13.49
N ALA A 454 22.93 -4.17 13.66
CA ALA A 454 22.38 -4.53 14.97
C ALA A 454 22.66 -5.98 15.43
N GLY A 455 23.40 -6.77 14.64
CA GLY A 455 23.61 -8.19 14.93
C GLY A 455 24.30 -8.47 16.28
N ALA A 456 25.35 -7.72 16.62
CA ALA A 456 26.05 -7.87 17.90
C ALA A 456 25.14 -7.54 19.10
N GLY A 457 24.33 -6.49 19.01
CA GLY A 457 23.36 -6.12 20.02
C GLY A 457 22.25 -7.17 20.16
N PHE A 458 21.78 -7.73 19.04
CA PHE A 458 20.77 -8.78 19.03
C PHE A 458 21.26 -10.07 19.69
N ALA A 459 22.51 -10.48 19.42
CA ALA A 459 23.13 -11.65 20.06
C ALA A 459 23.17 -11.53 21.58
N LYS A 460 23.54 -10.34 22.10
CA LYS A 460 23.51 -10.05 23.54
C LYS A 460 22.10 -10.09 24.10
N ALA A 461 21.13 -9.48 23.38
CA ALA A 461 19.75 -9.46 23.80
C ALA A 461 19.11 -10.85 23.91
N LEU A 462 19.48 -11.81 23.04
CA LEU A 462 19.01 -13.18 23.14
C LEU A 462 19.49 -13.91 24.43
N GLN A 463 20.58 -13.45 25.01
CA GLN A 463 21.13 -14.00 26.25
C GLN A 463 20.66 -13.23 27.50
N ASP A 464 20.04 -12.08 27.33
CA ASP A 464 19.59 -11.22 28.40
C ASP A 464 18.12 -11.55 28.78
N PRO A 465 17.87 -11.97 30.03
CA PRO A 465 16.50 -12.21 30.51
C PRO A 465 15.57 -10.99 30.39
N THR A 466 16.09 -9.76 30.39
CA THR A 466 15.28 -8.55 30.23
C THR A 466 14.61 -8.47 28.86
N SER A 467 15.17 -9.13 27.87
CA SER A 467 14.57 -9.24 26.51
C SER A 467 13.21 -9.94 26.52
N LEU A 468 12.97 -10.87 27.44
CA LEU A 468 11.65 -11.48 27.61
C LEU A 468 10.62 -10.44 28.08
N THR A 469 11.02 -9.47 28.88
CA THR A 469 10.15 -8.34 29.27
C THR A 469 9.79 -7.47 28.08
N VAL A 470 10.77 -7.16 27.23
CA VAL A 470 10.55 -6.41 25.97
C VAL A 470 9.58 -7.15 25.05
N ILE A 471 9.79 -8.44 24.87
CA ILE A 471 8.91 -9.34 24.08
C ILE A 471 7.50 -9.35 24.67
N GLY A 472 7.39 -9.52 26.00
CA GLY A 472 6.10 -9.56 26.71
C GLY A 472 5.31 -8.27 26.59
N ILE A 473 5.96 -7.11 26.78
CA ILE A 473 5.33 -5.80 26.62
C ILE A 473 4.94 -5.57 25.15
N GLY A 474 5.81 -5.93 24.19
CA GLY A 474 5.48 -5.89 22.77
C GLY A 474 4.25 -6.72 22.43
N ALA A 475 4.13 -7.92 23.01
CA ALA A 475 2.94 -8.75 22.85
C ALA A 475 1.68 -8.08 23.44
N ILE A 476 1.78 -7.50 24.64
CA ILE A 476 0.68 -6.74 25.26
C ILE A 476 0.25 -5.57 24.36
N VAL A 477 1.19 -4.78 23.86
CA VAL A 477 0.89 -3.65 22.95
C VAL A 477 0.16 -4.14 21.69
N THR A 478 0.66 -5.18 21.04
CA THR A 478 0.05 -5.74 19.82
C THR A 478 -1.35 -6.29 20.07
N VAL A 479 -1.50 -7.12 21.10
CA VAL A 479 -2.80 -7.76 21.42
C VAL A 479 -3.80 -6.71 21.85
N LEU A 480 -3.42 -5.79 22.72
CA LEU A 480 -4.30 -4.71 23.19
C LEU A 480 -4.77 -3.83 22.01
N PHE A 481 -3.83 -3.41 21.14
CA PHE A 481 -4.17 -2.65 19.94
C PHE A 481 -5.16 -3.40 19.05
N SER A 482 -4.91 -4.69 18.83
CA SER A 482 -5.74 -5.53 17.98
C SER A 482 -7.14 -5.71 18.58
N LEU A 483 -7.23 -6.07 19.85
CA LEU A 483 -8.51 -6.27 20.54
C LEU A 483 -9.32 -4.97 20.61
N MET A 484 -8.70 -3.86 20.99
CA MET A 484 -9.38 -2.56 21.03
C MET A 484 -9.93 -2.18 19.65
N THR A 485 -9.11 -2.28 18.61
CA THR A 485 -9.51 -1.92 17.23
C THR A 485 -10.66 -2.81 16.76
N LEU A 486 -10.54 -4.12 16.91
CA LEU A 486 -11.55 -5.08 16.45
C LEU A 486 -12.87 -4.96 17.23
N ILE A 487 -12.80 -4.83 18.56
CA ILE A 487 -14.00 -4.73 19.41
C ILE A 487 -14.72 -3.39 19.20
N ILE A 488 -13.98 -2.27 19.26
CA ILE A 488 -14.57 -0.94 19.08
C ILE A 488 -15.12 -0.79 17.66
N GLY A 489 -14.34 -1.18 16.65
CA GLY A 489 -14.77 -1.11 15.25
C GLY A 489 -16.04 -1.92 14.98
N TYR A 490 -16.06 -3.17 15.39
CA TYR A 490 -17.19 -4.07 15.14
C TYR A 490 -18.40 -3.80 16.05
N LYS A 491 -18.22 -3.75 17.38
CA LYS A 491 -19.35 -3.66 18.33
C LYS A 491 -19.88 -2.24 18.50
N ILE A 492 -19.00 -1.23 18.54
CA ILE A 492 -19.38 0.16 18.82
C ILE A 492 -19.67 0.92 17.52
N LEU A 493 -18.74 0.89 16.59
CA LEU A 493 -18.87 1.62 15.32
C LEU A 493 -19.71 0.88 14.28
N LYS A 494 -20.07 -0.39 14.52
CA LYS A 494 -20.88 -1.23 13.62
C LYS A 494 -20.27 -1.37 12.23
N ILE A 495 -18.94 -1.39 12.14
CA ILE A 495 -18.24 -1.68 10.89
C ILE A 495 -18.22 -3.20 10.72
N PRO A 496 -18.47 -3.75 9.51
CA PRO A 496 -18.37 -5.20 9.26
C PRO A 496 -17.04 -5.77 9.77
N PHE A 497 -17.06 -6.94 10.40
CA PHE A 497 -15.86 -7.53 11.02
C PHE A 497 -14.76 -7.80 9.99
N GLY A 498 -15.13 -8.26 8.79
CA GLY A 498 -14.19 -8.42 7.68
C GLY A 498 -13.49 -7.12 7.30
N GLN A 499 -14.24 -5.99 7.27
CA GLN A 499 -13.67 -4.67 6.98
C GLN A 499 -12.74 -4.19 8.11
N VAL A 500 -13.15 -4.32 9.39
CA VAL A 500 -12.29 -3.95 10.54
C VAL A 500 -11.02 -4.81 10.57
N SER A 501 -11.14 -6.11 10.22
CA SER A 501 -9.98 -7.00 10.12
C SER A 501 -9.01 -6.59 9.01
N GLY A 502 -9.53 -6.06 7.90
CA GLY A 502 -8.72 -5.40 6.87
C GLY A 502 -8.11 -4.08 7.37
N MET A 503 -8.88 -3.28 8.11
CA MET A 503 -8.37 -2.04 8.71
C MET A 503 -7.19 -2.31 9.65
N ILE A 504 -7.27 -3.31 10.54
CA ILE A 504 -6.14 -3.64 11.43
C ILE A 504 -4.91 -4.08 10.65
N ALA A 505 -5.08 -4.84 9.55
CA ALA A 505 -3.98 -5.18 8.65
C ALA A 505 -3.36 -3.91 8.01
N GLY A 506 -4.17 -2.94 7.62
CA GLY A 506 -3.75 -1.64 7.10
C GLY A 506 -3.06 -0.77 8.15
N MET A 507 -3.60 -0.71 9.37
CA MET A 507 -3.01 0.00 10.50
C MET A 507 -1.68 -0.63 10.94
N GLN A 508 -1.55 -1.94 10.87
CA GLN A 508 -0.28 -2.65 11.06
C GLN A 508 0.65 -2.52 9.86
N THR A 509 0.14 -2.03 8.71
CA THR A 509 0.92 -1.92 7.45
C THR A 509 1.53 -3.27 7.02
N HIS A 510 0.81 -4.38 7.29
CA HIS A 510 1.34 -5.73 7.10
C HIS A 510 0.53 -6.55 6.08
N PRO A 511 1.08 -6.79 4.86
CA PRO A 511 0.39 -7.53 3.82
C PRO A 511 0.03 -8.98 4.19
N ALA A 512 0.85 -9.66 5.02
CA ALA A 512 0.57 -11.04 5.42
C ALA A 512 -0.69 -11.15 6.29
N VAL A 513 -0.98 -10.13 7.13
CA VAL A 513 -2.23 -10.07 7.89
C VAL A 513 -3.41 -9.90 6.93
N LEU A 514 -3.29 -9.02 5.94
CA LEU A 514 -4.33 -8.86 4.90
C LEU A 514 -4.59 -10.17 4.15
N THR A 515 -3.52 -10.84 3.69
CA THR A 515 -3.65 -12.13 2.99
C THR A 515 -4.38 -13.15 3.87
N TYR A 516 -3.99 -13.27 5.15
CA TYR A 516 -4.66 -14.16 6.09
C TYR A 516 -6.16 -13.87 6.19
N VAL A 517 -6.52 -12.60 6.37
CA VAL A 517 -7.93 -12.20 6.52
C VAL A 517 -8.70 -12.44 5.23
N SER A 518 -8.16 -12.06 4.07
CA SER A 518 -8.80 -12.24 2.75
C SER A 518 -9.02 -13.71 2.40
N ASP A 519 -8.05 -14.58 2.74
CA ASP A 519 -8.16 -16.03 2.54
C ASP A 519 -9.30 -16.65 3.37
N HIS A 520 -9.61 -16.04 4.54
CA HIS A 520 -10.67 -16.53 5.45
C HIS A 520 -12.04 -15.96 5.12
N THR A 521 -12.12 -14.69 4.76
CA THR A 521 -13.38 -14.02 4.45
C THR A 521 -13.87 -14.29 3.03
N LYS A 522 -12.96 -14.56 2.09
CA LYS A 522 -13.20 -14.78 0.65
C LYS A 522 -14.04 -13.69 -0.02
N ASN A 523 -13.97 -12.47 0.49
CA ASN A 523 -14.66 -11.30 -0.05
C ASN A 523 -13.75 -10.06 -0.02
N GLU A 524 -14.22 -8.93 -0.53
CA GLU A 524 -13.42 -7.70 -0.67
C GLU A 524 -13.43 -6.79 0.57
N LEU A 525 -14.23 -7.08 1.60
CA LEU A 525 -14.29 -6.26 2.81
C LEU A 525 -12.92 -5.99 3.43
N PRO A 526 -12.01 -7.00 3.58
CA PRO A 526 -10.69 -6.75 4.11
C PRO A 526 -9.83 -5.84 3.23
N ALA A 527 -9.88 -6.04 1.91
CA ALA A 527 -9.13 -5.22 0.97
C ALA A 527 -9.59 -3.75 1.03
N ASN A 528 -10.90 -3.50 1.10
CA ASN A 528 -11.48 -2.18 1.23
C ASN A 528 -11.10 -1.51 2.56
N GLY A 529 -11.15 -2.25 3.67
CA GLY A 529 -10.70 -1.76 4.97
C GLY A 529 -9.21 -1.40 4.97
N TYR A 530 -8.38 -2.28 4.43
CA TYR A 530 -6.93 -2.09 4.33
C TYR A 530 -6.59 -0.84 3.51
N THR A 531 -7.07 -0.76 2.27
CA THR A 531 -6.71 0.33 1.35
C THR A 531 -7.17 1.69 1.84
N THR A 532 -8.29 1.74 2.57
CA THR A 532 -8.83 2.99 3.13
C THR A 532 -7.91 3.57 4.20
N VAL A 533 -7.38 2.77 5.13
CA VAL A 533 -6.64 3.28 6.30
C VAL A 533 -5.12 3.18 6.17
N TYR A 534 -4.61 2.34 5.25
CA TYR A 534 -3.18 2.08 5.11
C TYR A 534 -2.34 3.35 4.90
N PRO A 535 -2.70 4.28 3.97
CA PRO A 535 -1.87 5.46 3.72
C PRO A 535 -1.77 6.38 4.95
N MET A 536 -2.91 6.65 5.61
CA MET A 536 -2.96 7.47 6.82
C MET A 536 -2.20 6.81 7.96
N SER A 537 -2.38 5.51 8.15
CA SER A 537 -1.74 4.75 9.21
C SER A 537 -0.22 4.70 9.07
N MET A 538 0.29 4.62 7.83
CA MET A 538 1.72 4.67 7.56
C MET A 538 2.33 5.98 8.04
N VAL A 539 1.73 7.11 7.67
CA VAL A 539 2.19 8.44 8.10
C VAL A 539 2.04 8.62 9.60
N ALA A 540 0.86 8.28 10.14
CA ALA A 540 0.56 8.43 11.56
C ALA A 540 1.54 7.65 12.45
N LYS A 541 1.89 6.41 12.09
CA LYS A 541 2.84 5.60 12.88
C LYS A 541 4.27 6.17 12.87
N ILE A 542 4.73 6.73 11.75
CA ILE A 542 6.03 7.39 11.70
C ILE A 542 6.05 8.59 12.65
N LEU A 543 5.01 9.43 12.59
CA LEU A 543 4.90 10.60 13.48
C LEU A 543 4.71 10.20 14.94
N CYS A 544 3.90 9.17 15.21
CA CYS A 544 3.68 8.64 16.57
C CYS A 544 4.95 8.03 17.18
N ALA A 545 5.78 7.35 16.37
CA ALA A 545 7.06 6.82 16.87
C ALA A 545 8.03 7.96 17.24
N GLN A 546 8.08 9.02 16.46
CA GLN A 546 8.86 10.22 16.79
C GLN A 546 8.30 10.97 18.01
N LEU A 547 6.95 11.07 18.10
CA LEU A 547 6.29 11.63 19.29
C LEU A 547 6.62 10.79 20.55
N LEU A 548 6.57 9.46 20.45
CA LEU A 548 6.94 8.57 21.55
C LEU A 548 8.41 8.75 21.95
N LEU A 549 9.31 8.85 20.96
CA LEU A 549 10.72 9.16 21.20
C LEU A 549 10.85 10.46 21.99
N PHE A 550 10.23 11.54 21.51
CA PHE A 550 10.24 12.83 22.19
C PHE A 550 9.69 12.74 23.63
N LEU A 551 8.53 12.12 23.82
CA LEU A 551 7.91 11.97 25.17
C LEU A 551 8.75 11.14 26.14
N LEU A 552 9.53 10.19 25.66
CA LEU A 552 10.40 9.38 26.50
C LEU A 552 11.64 10.12 26.96
N PHE A 553 12.10 11.11 26.18
CA PHE A 553 13.25 11.92 26.49
C PHE A 553 12.92 13.27 27.15
N LEU A 554 11.63 13.63 27.28
CA LEU A 554 11.15 14.66 28.17
C LEU A 554 11.26 14.20 29.64
#